data_68be9bf570e8d36b75a1ee8fc1976fde
#
_entry.id   68be9bf570e8d36b75a1ee8fc1976fde
#
_cell.length_a   1.000
_cell.length_b   1.000
_cell.length_c   1.000
_cell.angle_alpha   90.00
_cell.angle_beta   90.00
_cell.angle_gamma   90.00
#
_symmetry.space_group_name_H-M   'P 1'
#
loop_
_entity.id
_entity.type
_entity.pdbx_description
1 polymer ?
#
loop_
_entity_poly.entity_id
_entity_poly.type
_entity_poly.pdbx_seq_one_letter_code
_entity_poly.pdbx_strand_id
1 'polypeptide(L)'
;MTPEERKRLVDKRRRHRFPIEFAEYFPRGLYQVGPVEIKRPYSDDRNRVLPQEHDEQTGVLVWQITVTDPLLERNKASFPVLILSDTEPVPLMAADADPDMYRVALTGMTVQPRLMTSGLNKSLGWAFWATGYVPLPGTSPASSASGKSSGPASASASGSGSKTA
;
A
#
# COMPACT_ATOMS: atom_id res chain seq x y z
N MET A 1 20.67 27.10 22.47
CA MET A 1 20.04 25.78 22.25
C MET A 1 20.13 24.97 23.54
N THR A 2 18.97 24.56 24.04
CA THR A 2 18.88 23.76 25.26
C THR A 2 19.26 22.29 24.98
N PRO A 3 19.66 21.50 25.99
CA PRO A 3 19.92 20.07 25.82
C PRO A 3 18.72 19.30 25.22
N GLU A 4 17.51 19.66 25.61
CA GLU A 4 16.27 19.06 25.09
C GLU A 4 16.04 19.38 23.61
N GLU A 5 16.27 20.63 23.19
CA GLU A 5 16.18 21.02 21.77
C GLU A 5 17.20 20.26 20.93
N ARG A 6 18.44 20.12 21.42
CA ARG A 6 19.47 19.34 20.76
C ARG A 6 19.05 17.88 20.61
N LYS A 7 18.54 17.27 21.66
CA LYS A 7 18.04 15.88 21.65
C LYS A 7 16.94 15.70 20.61
N ARG A 8 15.94 16.59 20.59
CA ARG A 8 14.85 16.56 19.58
C ARG A 8 15.37 16.66 18.15
N LEU A 9 16.35 17.52 17.89
CA LEU A 9 16.94 17.67 16.56
C LEU A 9 17.73 16.42 16.14
N VAL A 10 18.46 15.81 17.06
CA VAL A 10 19.18 14.55 16.80
C VAL A 10 18.21 13.42 16.52
N ASP A 11 17.15 13.29 17.31
CA ASP A 11 16.12 12.27 17.12
C ASP A 11 15.38 12.47 15.79
N LYS A 12 15.07 13.71 15.42
CA LYS A 12 14.47 14.02 14.12
C LYS A 12 15.37 13.59 12.96
N ARG A 13 16.70 13.81 13.05
CA ARG A 13 17.64 13.37 12.02
C ARG A 13 17.72 11.84 11.92
N ARG A 14 17.70 11.14 13.04
CA ARG A 14 17.74 9.67 13.08
C ARG A 14 16.48 9.04 12.48
N ARG A 15 15.34 9.73 12.57
CA ARG A 15 14.05 9.28 12.04
C ARG A 15 13.75 9.82 10.64
N HIS A 16 14.71 10.51 10.03
CA HIS A 16 14.51 11.07 8.71
C HIS A 16 14.26 9.98 7.67
N ARG A 17 13.23 10.20 6.85
CA ARG A 17 12.86 9.35 5.72
C ARG A 17 13.22 10.08 4.43
N PHE A 18 13.93 9.42 3.56
CA PHE A 18 14.37 9.96 2.29
C PHE A 18 13.39 9.57 1.19
N PRO A 19 12.85 10.51 0.42
CA PRO A 19 11.98 10.19 -0.70
C PRO A 19 12.75 9.41 -1.77
N ILE A 20 12.06 8.43 -2.37
CA ILE A 20 12.56 7.68 -3.52
C ILE A 20 11.49 7.60 -4.60
N GLU A 21 11.94 7.59 -5.85
CA GLU A 21 11.08 7.33 -6.99
C GLU A 21 10.91 5.82 -7.21
N PHE A 22 9.66 5.35 -7.17
CA PHE A 22 9.35 3.92 -7.26
C PHE A 22 9.94 3.28 -8.51
N ALA A 23 9.74 3.89 -9.68
CA ALA A 23 10.18 3.34 -10.95
C ALA A 23 11.71 3.29 -11.11
N GLU A 24 12.42 4.23 -10.48
CA GLU A 24 13.89 4.26 -10.50
C GLU A 24 14.46 3.22 -9.54
N TYR A 25 13.86 3.10 -8.36
CA TYR A 25 14.36 2.21 -7.31
C TYR A 25 13.98 0.74 -7.57
N PHE A 26 12.77 0.50 -8.11
CA PHE A 26 12.26 -0.82 -8.46
C PHE A 26 11.93 -0.91 -9.97
N PRO A 27 12.94 -0.92 -10.85
CA PRO A 27 12.73 -0.86 -12.29
C PRO A 27 11.96 -2.05 -12.86
N ARG A 28 11.94 -3.17 -12.16
CA ARG A 28 11.12 -4.34 -12.50
C ARG A 28 9.81 -4.43 -11.70
N GLY A 29 9.50 -3.41 -10.92
CA GLY A 29 8.33 -3.38 -10.04
C GLY A 29 8.48 -4.27 -8.82
N LEU A 30 7.43 -4.32 -8.02
CA LEU A 30 7.31 -5.17 -6.84
C LEU A 30 6.10 -6.08 -7.00
N TYR A 31 6.18 -7.25 -6.40
CA TYR A 31 5.06 -8.18 -6.29
C TYR A 31 4.61 -8.23 -4.83
N GLN A 32 3.35 -7.91 -4.58
CA GLN A 32 2.77 -8.10 -3.25
C GLN A 32 2.41 -9.57 -3.07
N VAL A 33 2.72 -10.09 -1.90
CA VAL A 33 2.40 -11.46 -1.48
C VAL A 33 1.48 -11.38 -0.27
N GLY A 34 0.30 -11.93 -0.41
CA GLY A 34 -0.71 -11.92 0.64
C GLY A 34 -1.45 -10.58 0.80
N PRO A 35 -2.28 -10.47 1.84
CA PRO A 35 -3.15 -9.33 2.08
C PRO A 35 -2.42 -8.13 2.67
N VAL A 36 -3.13 -6.99 2.73
CA VAL A 36 -2.74 -5.85 3.56
C VAL A 36 -3.03 -6.21 5.02
N GLU A 37 -2.09 -5.94 5.89
CA GLU A 37 -2.19 -6.25 7.31
C GLU A 37 -2.09 -4.99 8.16
N ILE A 38 -2.75 -5.01 9.31
CA ILE A 38 -2.59 -3.97 10.33
C ILE A 38 -1.21 -4.11 10.97
N LYS A 39 -0.43 -3.04 10.96
CA LYS A 39 0.82 -3.00 11.72
C LYS A 39 0.52 -2.76 13.20
N ARG A 40 1.04 -3.65 14.04
CA ARG A 40 0.96 -3.53 15.51
C ARG A 40 2.35 -3.36 16.09
N PRO A 41 2.48 -2.61 17.20
CA PRO A 41 3.73 -2.56 17.95
C PRO A 41 4.13 -3.95 18.43
N TYR A 42 5.42 -4.15 18.60
CA TYR A 42 5.93 -5.38 19.21
C TYR A 42 5.46 -5.49 20.67
N SER A 43 5.06 -6.67 21.09
CA SER A 43 4.74 -7.00 22.47
C SER A 43 5.40 -8.31 22.87
N ASP A 44 6.06 -8.33 24.02
CA ASP A 44 6.63 -9.56 24.59
C ASP A 44 5.54 -10.51 25.09
N ASP A 45 4.37 -9.98 25.41
CA ASP A 45 3.19 -10.76 25.80
C ASP A 45 2.39 -11.16 24.56
N ARG A 46 2.45 -12.45 24.21
CA ARG A 46 1.73 -13.02 23.05
C ARG A 46 0.21 -12.97 23.18
N ASN A 47 -0.30 -12.86 24.41
CA ASN A 47 -1.75 -12.81 24.68
C ASN A 47 -2.28 -11.36 24.60
N ARG A 48 -1.42 -10.37 24.57
CA ARG A 48 -1.80 -8.97 24.53
C ARG A 48 -1.89 -8.47 23.09
N VAL A 49 -3.11 -8.28 22.61
CA VAL A 49 -3.37 -7.62 21.33
C VAL A 49 -3.25 -6.12 21.53
N LEU A 50 -2.17 -5.53 20.99
CA LEU A 50 -1.99 -4.08 20.98
C LEU A 50 -2.80 -3.44 19.85
N PRO A 51 -3.25 -2.19 20.01
CA PRO A 51 -3.92 -1.45 18.94
C PRO A 51 -3.00 -1.25 17.73
N GLN A 52 -3.58 -0.88 16.61
CA GLN A 52 -2.84 -0.52 15.40
C GLN A 52 -1.87 0.61 15.69
N GLU A 53 -0.67 0.50 15.13
CA GLU A 53 0.38 1.52 15.25
C GLU A 53 0.00 2.78 14.48
N HIS A 54 0.30 3.93 15.08
CA HIS A 54 0.25 5.23 14.41
C HIS A 54 1.67 5.69 14.13
N ASP A 55 1.86 6.30 12.97
CA ASP A 55 3.14 6.89 12.64
C ASP A 55 3.46 8.08 13.54
N GLU A 56 4.60 8.04 14.22
CA GLU A 56 5.00 9.07 15.17
C GLU A 56 5.21 10.45 14.53
N GLN A 57 5.47 10.52 13.23
CA GLN A 57 5.71 11.78 12.53
C GLN A 57 4.43 12.44 12.02
N THR A 58 3.46 11.64 11.59
CA THR A 58 2.24 12.12 10.93
C THR A 58 0.97 11.83 11.72
N GLY A 59 1.00 10.90 12.66
CA GLY A 59 -0.17 10.44 13.41
C GLY A 59 -1.10 9.52 12.62
N VAL A 60 -0.77 9.21 11.37
CA VAL A 60 -1.56 8.36 10.47
C VAL A 60 -1.41 6.89 10.83
N LEU A 61 -2.45 6.09 10.61
CA LEU A 61 -2.42 4.64 10.83
C LEU A 61 -1.38 3.96 9.93
N VAL A 62 -0.71 2.95 10.49
CA VAL A 62 0.31 2.18 9.78
C VAL A 62 -0.24 0.82 9.38
N TRP A 63 -0.14 0.52 8.10
CA TRP A 63 -0.44 -0.78 7.49
C TRP A 63 0.85 -1.43 7.02
N GLN A 64 0.83 -2.72 6.83
CA GLN A 64 1.99 -3.47 6.35
C GLN A 64 1.59 -4.38 5.21
N ILE A 65 2.43 -4.41 4.18
CA ILE A 65 2.36 -5.39 3.10
C ILE A 65 3.70 -6.11 3.00
N THR A 66 3.66 -7.33 2.53
CA THR A 66 4.87 -8.07 2.15
C THR A 66 5.03 -7.99 0.65
N VAL A 67 6.20 -7.57 0.20
CA VAL A 67 6.52 -7.47 -1.23
C VAL A 67 7.76 -8.28 -1.57
N THR A 68 7.85 -8.68 -2.83
CA THR A 68 9.01 -9.38 -3.39
C THR A 68 9.58 -8.57 -4.54
N ASP A 69 10.88 -8.30 -4.48
CA ASP A 69 11.63 -7.66 -5.56
C ASP A 69 12.28 -8.74 -6.42
N PRO A 70 11.91 -8.86 -7.71
CA PRO A 70 12.45 -9.88 -8.60
C PRO A 70 13.94 -9.69 -8.97
N LEU A 71 14.53 -8.54 -8.62
CA LEU A 71 15.96 -8.28 -8.82
C LEU A 71 16.84 -8.82 -7.70
N LEU A 72 16.27 -9.10 -6.54
CA LEU A 72 17.04 -9.56 -5.38
C LEU A 72 17.13 -11.08 -5.33
N GLU A 73 18.17 -11.56 -4.65
CA GLU A 73 18.34 -12.99 -4.37
C GLU A 73 17.21 -13.52 -3.49
N ARG A 74 16.88 -14.80 -3.65
CA ARG A 74 15.74 -15.45 -2.99
C ARG A 74 15.60 -15.17 -1.49
N ASN A 75 16.70 -15.20 -0.77
CA ASN A 75 16.73 -14.99 0.69
C ASN A 75 16.56 -13.53 1.12
N LYS A 76 16.64 -12.59 0.18
CA LYS A 76 16.53 -11.14 0.41
C LYS A 76 15.42 -10.51 -0.41
N ALA A 77 14.77 -11.27 -1.27
CA ALA A 77 13.81 -10.75 -2.22
C ALA A 77 12.53 -10.23 -1.56
N SER A 78 12.10 -10.83 -0.44
CA SER A 78 10.88 -10.43 0.26
C SER A 78 11.17 -9.57 1.47
N PHE A 79 10.44 -8.47 1.57
CA PHE A 79 10.57 -7.52 2.68
C PHE A 79 9.25 -6.80 2.94
N PRO A 80 9.03 -6.28 4.15
CA PRO A 80 7.85 -5.50 4.47
C PRO A 80 7.96 -4.08 3.92
N VAL A 81 6.83 -3.54 3.44
CA VAL A 81 6.63 -2.12 3.18
C VAL A 81 5.52 -1.62 4.09
N LEU A 82 5.73 -0.50 4.75
CA LEU A 82 4.75 0.13 5.61
C LEU A 82 3.97 1.18 4.81
N ILE A 83 2.65 1.14 4.89
CA ILE A 83 1.77 2.09 4.20
C ILE A 83 1.10 2.98 5.25
N LEU A 84 1.21 4.29 5.05
CA LEU A 84 0.58 5.30 5.89
C LEU A 84 -0.77 5.69 5.27
N SER A 85 -1.85 5.33 5.93
CA SER A 85 -3.20 5.64 5.47
C SER A 85 -4.18 5.58 6.63
N ASP A 86 -5.11 6.53 6.71
CA ASP A 86 -6.17 6.53 7.73
C ASP A 86 -7.25 5.46 7.47
N THR A 87 -7.29 4.96 6.25
CA THR A 87 -8.18 3.86 5.84
C THR A 87 -7.36 2.70 5.31
N GLU A 88 -7.94 1.49 5.33
CA GLU A 88 -7.29 0.31 4.77
C GLU A 88 -6.94 0.54 3.29
N PRO A 89 -5.66 0.43 2.92
CA PRO A 89 -5.24 0.57 1.54
C PRO A 89 -5.78 -0.58 0.68
N VAL A 90 -6.34 -0.24 -0.48
CA VAL A 90 -6.87 -1.23 -1.42
C VAL A 90 -5.88 -1.40 -2.57
N PRO A 91 -5.31 -2.60 -2.74
CA PRO A 91 -4.41 -2.86 -3.86
C PRO A 91 -5.10 -2.69 -5.21
N LEU A 92 -4.39 -2.09 -6.15
CA LEU A 92 -4.83 -1.96 -7.54
C LEU A 92 -4.26 -3.14 -8.35
N MET A 93 -5.04 -4.21 -8.46
CA MET A 93 -4.66 -5.42 -9.19
C MET A 93 -5.15 -5.38 -10.65
N ALA A 94 -4.42 -6.04 -11.55
CA ALA A 94 -4.93 -6.37 -12.86
C ALA A 94 -6.09 -7.38 -12.75
N ALA A 95 -7.02 -7.37 -13.72
CA ALA A 95 -8.21 -8.23 -13.67
C ALA A 95 -7.90 -9.74 -13.69
N ASP A 96 -6.77 -10.11 -14.27
CA ASP A 96 -6.27 -11.49 -14.42
C ASP A 96 -5.13 -11.81 -13.43
N ALA A 97 -4.89 -10.96 -12.44
CA ALA A 97 -3.83 -11.16 -11.47
C ALA A 97 -4.17 -12.32 -10.50
N ASP A 98 -3.13 -13.04 -10.12
CA ASP A 98 -3.22 -14.02 -9.04
C ASP A 98 -3.47 -13.29 -7.72
N PRO A 99 -4.53 -13.62 -6.97
CA PRO A 99 -4.85 -12.95 -5.71
C PRO A 99 -3.79 -13.14 -4.61
N ASP A 100 -3.01 -14.19 -4.69
CA ASP A 100 -1.98 -14.49 -3.69
C ASP A 100 -0.65 -13.81 -3.99
N MET A 101 -0.41 -13.45 -5.26
CA MET A 101 0.82 -12.76 -5.68
C MET A 101 0.57 -11.93 -6.92
N TYR A 102 0.60 -10.62 -6.78
CA TYR A 102 0.30 -9.68 -7.88
C TYR A 102 1.24 -8.48 -7.89
N ARG A 103 1.44 -7.96 -9.08
CA ARG A 103 2.27 -6.78 -9.28
C ARG A 103 1.61 -5.53 -8.71
N VAL A 104 2.39 -4.71 -8.03
CA VAL A 104 1.93 -3.43 -7.45
C VAL A 104 2.88 -2.30 -7.81
N ALA A 105 2.35 -1.10 -7.84
CA ALA A 105 3.11 0.14 -7.85
C ALA A 105 2.67 1.00 -6.67
N LEU A 106 3.63 1.62 -6.00
CA LEU A 106 3.42 2.39 -4.79
C LEU A 106 3.78 3.86 -5.01
N THR A 107 3.10 4.75 -4.30
CA THR A 107 3.34 6.19 -4.34
C THR A 107 3.79 6.72 -2.99
N GLY A 108 4.44 7.89 -3.00
CA GLY A 108 4.91 8.55 -1.80
C GLY A 108 5.93 7.72 -1.03
N MET A 109 6.76 6.96 -1.77
CA MET A 109 7.74 6.09 -1.13
C MET A 109 8.86 6.88 -0.49
N THR A 110 9.20 6.43 0.69
CA THR A 110 10.36 6.89 1.44
C THR A 110 11.13 5.71 2.00
N VAL A 111 12.42 5.92 2.23
CA VAL A 111 13.31 4.91 2.79
C VAL A 111 14.04 5.48 4.00
N GLN A 112 14.19 4.65 5.00
CA GLN A 112 14.89 4.99 6.23
C GLN A 112 15.93 3.91 6.53
N PRO A 113 17.20 4.30 6.79
CA PRO A 113 18.20 3.34 7.23
C PRO A 113 17.83 2.80 8.62
N ARG A 114 17.95 1.49 8.79
CA ARG A 114 17.72 0.80 10.06
C ARG A 114 18.89 -0.11 10.41
N LEU A 115 19.21 -0.16 11.68
CA LEU A 115 20.11 -1.17 12.19
C LEU A 115 19.32 -2.48 12.38
N MET A 116 19.66 -3.48 11.60
CA MET A 116 19.11 -4.83 11.71
C MET A 116 19.99 -5.64 12.64
N THR A 117 19.42 -6.31 13.62
CA THR A 117 20.13 -7.18 14.55
C THR A 117 19.65 -8.61 14.36
N SER A 118 20.55 -9.51 14.03
CA SER A 118 20.29 -10.95 13.94
C SER A 118 21.29 -11.67 14.84
N GLY A 119 20.84 -12.04 16.04
CA GLY A 119 21.73 -12.58 17.07
C GLY A 119 22.81 -11.56 17.45
N LEU A 120 24.11 -11.94 17.32
CA LEU A 120 25.25 -11.07 17.56
C LEU A 120 25.63 -10.18 16.37
N ASN A 121 25.05 -10.43 15.21
CA ASN A 121 25.36 -9.70 13.98
C ASN A 121 24.48 -8.47 13.84
N LYS A 122 25.12 -7.35 13.56
CA LYS A 122 24.46 -6.08 13.24
C LYS A 122 24.75 -5.73 11.78
N SER A 123 23.71 -5.43 11.03
CA SER A 123 23.84 -5.00 9.62
C SER A 123 22.98 -3.77 9.38
N LEU A 124 23.38 -2.95 8.41
CA LEU A 124 22.54 -1.86 7.93
C LEU A 124 21.48 -2.43 7.00
N GLY A 125 20.25 -2.16 7.31
CA GLY A 125 19.08 -2.46 6.47
C GLY A 125 18.29 -1.20 6.15
N TRP A 126 17.24 -1.37 5.37
CA TRP A 126 16.34 -0.30 4.95
C TRP A 126 14.92 -0.61 5.35
N ALA A 127 14.22 0.38 5.86
CA ALA A 127 12.76 0.34 6.03
C ALA A 127 12.11 1.16 4.93
N PHE A 128 11.13 0.56 4.27
CA PHE A 128 10.37 1.19 3.18
C PHE A 128 9.00 1.62 3.67
N TRP A 129 8.61 2.82 3.28
CA TRP A 129 7.34 3.45 3.58
C TRP A 129 6.68 3.90 2.29
N ALA A 130 5.36 3.88 2.23
CA ALA A 130 4.57 4.38 1.11
C ALA A 130 3.31 5.07 1.63
N THR A 131 2.63 5.82 0.79
CA THR A 131 1.35 6.46 1.13
C THR A 131 0.15 5.80 0.46
N GLY A 132 0.36 4.92 -0.49
CA GLY A 132 -0.71 4.19 -1.16
C GLY A 132 -0.27 3.48 -2.43
N TYR A 133 -1.26 2.97 -3.14
CA TYR A 133 -1.09 2.33 -4.45
C TYR A 133 -1.34 3.31 -5.58
N VAL A 134 -0.68 3.08 -6.71
CA VAL A 134 -0.97 3.74 -7.98
C VAL A 134 -1.22 2.69 -9.05
N PRO A 135 -1.97 3.00 -10.11
CA PRO A 135 -2.15 2.10 -11.23
C PRO A 135 -0.82 1.71 -11.85
N LEU A 136 -0.70 0.44 -12.24
CA LEU A 136 0.48 -0.02 -12.98
C LEU A 136 0.54 0.69 -14.33
N PRO A 137 1.75 1.03 -14.84
CA PRO A 137 1.91 1.58 -16.18
C PRO A 137 1.28 0.64 -17.22
N GLY A 138 0.36 1.17 -18.03
CA GLY A 138 -0.32 0.41 -19.09
C GLY A 138 -1.59 -0.36 -18.66
N THR A 139 -1.97 -0.35 -17.38
CA THR A 139 -3.27 -0.83 -16.93
C THR A 139 -4.22 0.36 -16.77
N SER A 140 -5.25 0.40 -17.58
CA SER A 140 -6.36 1.32 -17.32
C SER A 140 -7.03 0.92 -16.02
N PRO A 141 -7.37 1.86 -15.13
CA PRO A 141 -8.13 1.53 -13.94
C PRO A 141 -9.44 0.89 -14.37
N ALA A 142 -9.73 -0.29 -13.85
CA ALA A 142 -11.05 -0.89 -14.02
C ALA A 142 -12.07 0.12 -13.44
N SER A 143 -12.85 0.72 -14.32
CA SER A 143 -13.90 1.65 -13.95
C SER A 143 -14.91 0.89 -13.11
N SER A 144 -14.91 1.14 -11.81
CA SER A 144 -16.01 0.75 -10.93
C SER A 144 -17.19 1.69 -11.20
N ALA A 145 -17.79 1.56 -12.38
CA ALA A 145 -19.05 2.18 -12.71
C ALA A 145 -20.18 1.24 -12.29
N SER A 146 -20.53 1.27 -11.03
CA SER A 146 -21.86 0.86 -10.60
C SER A 146 -22.80 2.02 -10.79
N GLY A 147 -23.14 2.30 -12.03
CA GLY A 147 -24.23 3.17 -12.43
C GLY A 147 -25.49 2.34 -12.67
N LYS A 148 -26.21 2.05 -11.61
CA LYS A 148 -27.58 1.56 -11.69
C LYS A 148 -28.46 2.75 -12.08
N SER A 149 -28.71 2.97 -13.38
CA SER A 149 -29.75 3.85 -13.85
C SER A 149 -30.96 3.00 -14.23
N SER A 150 -31.88 2.89 -13.33
CA SER A 150 -33.28 2.52 -13.61
C SER A 150 -33.94 3.69 -14.34
N GLY A 151 -34.09 3.57 -15.63
CA GLY A 151 -34.95 4.44 -16.43
C GLY A 151 -36.33 3.81 -16.57
N PRO A 152 -37.42 4.58 -16.46
CA PRO A 152 -38.75 4.02 -16.47
C PRO A 152 -39.21 3.67 -17.88
N ALA A 153 -39.91 2.53 -17.96
CA ALA A 153 -40.69 2.13 -19.09
C ALA A 153 -41.76 3.18 -19.42
N SER A 154 -41.76 3.67 -20.64
CA SER A 154 -42.91 4.37 -21.21
C SER A 154 -43.60 3.44 -22.19
N ALA A 155 -44.69 2.92 -21.75
CA ALA A 155 -45.70 2.35 -22.62
C ALA A 155 -46.41 3.48 -23.37
N SER A 156 -46.55 3.36 -24.65
CA SER A 156 -47.62 4.02 -25.37
C SER A 156 -48.12 3.11 -26.48
N ALA A 157 -49.31 2.69 -26.21
CA ALA A 157 -50.20 2.01 -27.11
C ALA A 157 -50.79 2.97 -28.14
N SER A 158 -51.47 2.38 -29.07
CA SER A 158 -52.46 2.90 -30.04
C SER A 158 -51.86 3.07 -31.42
N GLY A 159 -52.51 2.62 -32.40
CA GLY A 159 -53.84 2.35 -32.77
C GLY A 159 -53.83 1.77 -34.17
N SER A 160 -54.70 0.81 -34.44
CA SER A 160 -55.94 1.04 -35.11
C SER A 160 -55.85 1.36 -36.59
N GLY A 161 -56.49 0.57 -37.33
CA GLY A 161 -57.00 0.89 -38.68
C GLY A 161 -56.82 -0.27 -39.66
N SER A 162 -57.70 -1.11 -39.76
CA SER A 162 -58.91 -1.09 -40.58
C SER A 162 -58.71 -1.34 -42.06
N LYS A 163 -59.33 -2.47 -42.47
CA LYS A 163 -60.19 -2.65 -43.68
C LYS A 163 -59.47 -2.67 -45.03
N THR A 164 -59.72 -3.52 -45.84
CA THR A 164 -60.85 -4.11 -46.56
C THR A 164 -60.31 -4.76 -47.79
N ALA A 165 -60.66 -5.82 -48.15
CA ALA A 165 -61.61 -6.35 -49.13
C ALA A 165 -61.33 -7.83 -49.38
#